data_76389804d2f96ea65b308ccac5608550
#
_entry.id   76389804d2f96ea65b308ccac5608550
#
_cell.length_a   1.000
_cell.length_b   1.000
_cell.length_c   1.000
_cell.angle_alpha   90.00
_cell.angle_beta   90.00
_cell.angle_gamma   90.00
#
_symmetry.space_group_name_H-M   'P 1'
#
loop_
_entity.id
_entity.type
_entity.pdbx_description
1 polymer ?
#
loop_
_entity_poly.entity_id
_entity_poly.type
_entity_poly.pdbx_seq_one_letter_code
_entity_poly.pdbx_strand_id
1 'polypeptide(L)'
;YATTSNGSAVITADCKNPELAAKFLNYCYSQSGHYMINYGKEGEAYTMVDGIPTYTDEIMHNPNGWSVSTAMTYNGLANGCGPFVQDANYIFQYYETDEQKQALHDWADGNESQRTLIPPITLKEDESKQYSVLSTQMNTFISEYSAKFYTQVLDVDTEWDNYIKQLNDTGMNDMIGIYQSALDRYN
;
A
#
# COMPACT_ATOMS: atom_id res chain seq x y z
N TYR A 1 -5.97 -9.48 -1.01
CA TYR A 1 -4.72 -8.71 -0.83
C TYR A 1 -3.89 -8.86 -2.10
N ALA A 2 -3.49 -7.74 -2.71
CA ALA A 2 -2.46 -7.77 -3.74
C ALA A 2 -1.15 -8.20 -3.06
N THR A 3 -0.74 -9.43 -3.31
CA THR A 3 0.48 -10.00 -2.73
C THR A 3 1.76 -9.54 -3.43
N THR A 4 1.61 -8.80 -4.52
CA THR A 4 2.73 -8.29 -5.32
C THR A 4 2.59 -6.80 -5.51
N SER A 5 3.32 -6.01 -4.73
CA SER A 5 3.59 -4.62 -5.09
C SER A 5 4.82 -4.55 -5.99
N ASN A 6 4.77 -3.70 -7.00
CA ASN A 6 5.90 -3.44 -7.89
C ASN A 6 7.08 -2.84 -7.10
N GLY A 7 8.07 -3.67 -6.76
CA GLY A 7 9.38 -3.26 -6.26
C GLY A 7 9.34 -2.36 -5.02
N SER A 8 9.20 -2.95 -3.84
CA SER A 8 9.26 -2.21 -2.57
C SER A 8 10.69 -1.92 -2.08
N ALA A 9 11.70 -2.56 -2.69
CA ALA A 9 13.11 -2.33 -2.40
C ALA A 9 13.98 -2.55 -3.63
N VAL A 10 15.05 -1.78 -3.74
CA VAL A 10 16.03 -1.90 -4.83
C VAL A 10 17.45 -1.92 -4.27
N ILE A 11 18.34 -2.69 -4.91
CA ILE A 11 19.77 -2.67 -4.63
C ILE A 11 20.41 -1.79 -5.70
N THR A 12 21.02 -0.68 -5.27
CA THR A 12 21.65 0.26 -6.20
C THR A 12 22.95 -0.29 -6.77
N ALA A 13 23.41 0.25 -7.91
CA ALA A 13 24.67 -0.12 -8.54
C ALA A 13 25.90 0.20 -7.65
N ASP A 14 25.78 1.15 -6.73
CA ASP A 14 26.85 1.52 -5.81
C ASP A 14 26.98 0.57 -4.59
N CYS A 15 26.08 -0.41 -4.47
CA CYS A 15 26.11 -1.37 -3.39
C CYS A 15 27.40 -2.22 -3.45
N LYS A 16 28.24 -2.12 -2.44
CA LYS A 16 29.53 -2.84 -2.36
C LYS A 16 29.37 -4.34 -2.11
N ASN A 17 28.25 -4.77 -1.59
CA ASN A 17 27.96 -6.17 -1.31
C ASN A 17 26.50 -6.51 -1.67
N PRO A 18 26.18 -6.61 -2.98
CA PRO A 18 24.80 -6.86 -3.43
C PRO A 18 24.29 -8.24 -3.00
N GLU A 19 25.17 -9.23 -2.85
CA GLU A 19 24.78 -10.56 -2.37
C GLU A 19 24.28 -10.51 -0.92
N LEU A 20 24.98 -9.79 -0.04
CA LEU A 20 24.55 -9.62 1.35
C LEU A 20 23.25 -8.81 1.43
N ALA A 21 23.12 -7.77 0.63
CA ALA A 21 21.89 -6.99 0.55
C ALA A 21 20.71 -7.86 0.09
N ALA A 22 20.91 -8.70 -0.92
CA ALA A 22 19.89 -9.64 -1.39
C ALA A 22 19.51 -10.66 -0.30
N LYS A 23 20.49 -11.21 0.43
CA LYS A 23 20.25 -12.12 1.57
C LYS A 23 19.46 -11.43 2.67
N PHE A 24 19.76 -10.17 2.98
CA PHE A 24 19.03 -9.38 3.97
C PHE A 24 17.56 -9.19 3.55
N LEU A 25 17.31 -8.78 2.32
CA LEU A 25 15.95 -8.64 1.80
C LEU A 25 15.22 -9.98 1.78
N ASN A 26 15.89 -11.07 1.39
CA ASN A 26 15.31 -12.41 1.35
C ASN A 26 14.96 -12.95 2.74
N TYR A 27 15.66 -12.50 3.80
CA TYR A 27 15.30 -12.88 5.16
C TYR A 27 13.86 -12.53 5.52
N CYS A 28 13.36 -11.41 5.05
CA CYS A 28 11.98 -10.95 5.27
C CYS A 28 10.92 -11.93 4.74
N TYR A 29 11.30 -12.80 3.79
CA TYR A 29 10.42 -13.84 3.22
C TYR A 29 10.63 -15.23 3.86
N SER A 30 11.59 -15.39 4.76
CA SER A 30 11.75 -16.61 5.57
C SER A 30 10.67 -16.67 6.65
N GLN A 31 10.40 -17.86 7.20
CA GLN A 31 9.42 -18.01 8.28
C GLN A 31 9.76 -17.13 9.49
N SER A 32 11.04 -17.10 9.92
CA SER A 32 11.47 -16.27 11.04
C SER A 32 11.36 -14.78 10.74
N GLY A 33 11.74 -14.36 9.53
CA GLY A 33 11.60 -12.97 9.08
C GLY A 33 10.12 -12.56 8.96
N HIS A 34 9.28 -13.44 8.45
CA HIS A 34 7.84 -13.23 8.37
C HIS A 34 7.23 -12.97 9.76
N TYR A 35 7.55 -13.82 10.75
CA TYR A 35 7.06 -13.61 12.10
C TYR A 35 7.63 -12.34 12.74
N MET A 36 8.93 -12.09 12.57
CA MET A 36 9.59 -10.90 13.10
C MET A 36 8.93 -9.61 12.60
N ILE A 37 8.63 -9.54 11.29
CA ILE A 37 8.11 -8.33 10.67
C ILE A 37 6.61 -8.14 10.95
N ASN A 38 5.84 -9.22 10.95
CA ASN A 38 4.40 -9.13 11.18
C ASN A 38 4.02 -9.10 12.66
N TYR A 39 4.75 -9.81 13.53
CA TYR A 39 4.35 -10.01 14.93
C TYR A 39 5.40 -9.56 15.94
N GLY A 40 6.65 -9.34 15.52
CA GLY A 40 7.72 -8.91 16.39
C GLY A 40 8.42 -10.06 17.12
N LYS A 41 8.79 -9.83 18.37
CA LYS A 41 9.54 -10.80 19.18
C LYS A 41 8.58 -11.69 19.97
N GLU A 42 8.75 -13.01 19.83
CA GLU A 42 7.97 -14.00 20.58
C GLU A 42 8.19 -13.87 22.08
N GLY A 43 7.11 -13.96 22.85
CA GLY A 43 7.11 -13.78 24.29
C GLY A 43 7.05 -12.32 24.75
N GLU A 44 7.23 -11.36 23.84
CA GLU A 44 7.08 -9.92 24.11
C GLU A 44 5.87 -9.36 23.33
N ALA A 45 5.96 -9.27 22.02
CA ALA A 45 4.90 -8.70 21.18
C ALA A 45 3.82 -9.72 20.77
N TYR A 46 4.16 -11.00 20.68
CA TYR A 46 3.23 -12.08 20.41
C TYR A 46 3.55 -13.37 21.15
N THR A 47 2.58 -14.27 21.22
CA THR A 47 2.72 -15.67 21.64
C THR A 47 2.01 -16.58 20.67
N MET A 48 2.40 -17.87 20.63
CA MET A 48 1.70 -18.86 19.81
C MET A 48 0.48 -19.39 20.55
N VAL A 49 -0.72 -19.24 19.98
CA VAL A 49 -1.98 -19.80 20.49
C VAL A 49 -2.54 -20.70 19.40
N ASP A 50 -2.64 -21.99 19.68
CA ASP A 50 -3.12 -23.02 18.73
C ASP A 50 -2.38 -22.98 17.37
N GLY A 51 -1.09 -22.65 17.39
CA GLY A 51 -0.25 -22.56 16.21
C GLY A 51 -0.38 -21.24 15.43
N ILE A 52 -1.14 -20.28 15.93
CA ILE A 52 -1.34 -18.96 15.32
C ILE A 52 -0.60 -17.90 16.17
N PRO A 53 0.26 -17.06 15.56
CA PRO A 53 0.86 -15.92 16.27
C PRO A 53 -0.23 -14.95 16.73
N THR A 54 -0.32 -14.72 18.02
CA THR A 54 -1.36 -13.90 18.65
C THR A 54 -0.69 -12.77 19.42
N TYR A 55 -1.08 -11.52 19.14
CA TYR A 55 -0.53 -10.35 19.83
C TYR A 55 -0.81 -10.40 21.32
N THR A 56 0.16 -9.94 22.09
CA THR A 56 0.04 -9.75 23.54
C THR A 56 -0.60 -8.42 23.88
N ASP A 57 -0.89 -8.20 25.17
CA ASP A 57 -1.36 -6.92 25.67
C ASP A 57 -0.36 -5.77 25.46
N GLU A 58 0.92 -6.07 25.28
CA GLU A 58 1.92 -5.07 24.88
C GLU A 58 1.53 -4.38 23.55
N ILE A 59 0.87 -5.12 22.65
CA ILE A 59 0.39 -4.58 21.37
C ILE A 59 -1.07 -4.15 21.47
N MET A 60 -1.96 -5.02 22.00
CA MET A 60 -3.41 -4.83 21.92
C MET A 60 -3.95 -3.88 22.99
N HIS A 61 -3.39 -3.93 24.19
CA HIS A 61 -3.84 -3.16 25.36
C HIS A 61 -2.65 -2.51 26.08
N ASN A 62 -1.80 -1.82 25.31
CA ASN A 62 -0.53 -1.29 25.82
C ASN A 62 -0.69 -0.54 27.15
N PRO A 63 0.10 -0.88 28.19
CA PRO A 63 -0.03 -0.28 29.51
C PRO A 63 0.25 1.23 29.55
N ASN A 64 0.92 1.78 28.53
CA ASN A 64 1.13 3.22 28.38
C ASN A 64 -0.05 3.93 27.68
N GLY A 65 -1.14 3.22 27.35
CA GLY A 65 -2.30 3.77 26.67
C GLY A 65 -2.05 4.07 25.17
N TRP A 66 -1.07 3.44 24.57
CA TRP A 66 -0.81 3.59 23.12
C TRP A 66 -1.90 2.90 22.30
N SER A 67 -2.22 3.48 21.14
CA SER A 67 -3.02 2.77 20.15
C SER A 67 -2.29 1.53 19.66
N VAL A 68 -3.01 0.52 19.17
CA VAL A 68 -2.43 -0.69 18.57
C VAL A 68 -1.40 -0.34 17.48
N SER A 69 -1.72 0.61 16.60
CA SER A 69 -0.81 1.09 15.55
C SER A 69 0.50 1.68 16.13
N THR A 70 0.39 2.45 17.21
CA THR A 70 1.57 3.03 17.89
C THR A 70 2.42 1.94 18.54
N ALA A 71 1.79 1.00 19.23
CA ALA A 71 2.47 -0.12 19.87
C ALA A 71 3.17 -1.02 18.84
N MET A 72 2.51 -1.30 17.71
CA MET A 72 3.10 -2.02 16.58
C MET A 72 4.35 -1.31 16.06
N THR A 73 4.25 -0.01 15.79
CA THR A 73 5.38 0.79 15.28
C THR A 73 6.55 0.81 16.27
N TYR A 74 6.28 0.96 17.56
CA TYR A 74 7.30 0.97 18.61
C TYR A 74 8.02 -0.38 18.71
N ASN A 75 7.32 -1.48 18.52
CA ASN A 75 7.88 -2.84 18.51
C ASN A 75 8.52 -3.20 17.15
N GLY A 76 8.67 -2.26 16.24
CA GLY A 76 9.33 -2.46 14.95
C GLY A 76 8.54 -3.32 13.97
N LEU A 77 7.22 -3.47 14.18
CA LEU A 77 6.37 -4.22 13.29
C LEU A 77 6.10 -3.44 12.01
N ALA A 78 6.12 -4.12 10.87
CA ALA A 78 5.78 -3.50 9.61
C ALA A 78 4.27 -3.30 9.53
N ASN A 79 3.86 -2.05 9.48
CA ASN A 79 2.48 -1.65 9.30
C ASN A 79 2.35 -0.97 7.92
N GLY A 80 2.32 -1.76 6.87
CA GLY A 80 2.20 -1.22 5.52
C GLY A 80 3.06 -1.92 4.46
N CYS A 81 3.71 -1.14 3.60
CA CYS A 81 4.46 -1.64 2.45
C CYS A 81 5.92 -1.93 2.80
N GLY A 82 6.46 -3.03 2.26
CA GLY A 82 7.85 -3.39 2.41
C GLY A 82 8.20 -4.67 1.65
N PRO A 83 9.49 -5.06 1.60
CA PRO A 83 9.92 -6.30 0.97
C PRO A 83 9.62 -7.52 1.87
N PHE A 84 8.36 -7.77 2.16
CA PHE A 84 7.88 -8.87 3.00
C PHE A 84 6.46 -9.26 2.59
N VAL A 85 5.99 -10.41 3.07
CA VAL A 85 4.60 -10.84 2.94
C VAL A 85 3.86 -10.48 4.22
N GLN A 86 2.81 -9.67 4.10
CA GLN A 86 1.95 -9.37 5.23
C GLN A 86 1.07 -10.58 5.58
N ASP A 87 1.03 -10.95 6.84
CA ASP A 87 0.19 -12.04 7.31
C ASP A 87 -1.26 -11.59 7.40
N ALA A 88 -2.18 -12.35 6.80
CA ALA A 88 -3.60 -12.03 6.85
C ALA A 88 -4.18 -12.07 8.27
N ASN A 89 -3.61 -12.90 9.16
CA ASN A 89 -4.12 -13.05 10.52
C ASN A 89 -3.89 -11.81 11.40
N TYR A 90 -2.91 -10.97 11.08
CA TYR A 90 -2.67 -9.77 11.89
C TYR A 90 -3.87 -8.82 11.86
N ILE A 91 -4.51 -8.67 10.70
CA ILE A 91 -5.58 -7.68 10.51
C ILE A 91 -6.84 -8.05 11.29
N PHE A 92 -7.12 -9.36 11.43
CA PHE A 92 -8.23 -9.85 12.25
C PHE A 92 -8.00 -9.68 13.76
N GLN A 93 -6.76 -9.45 14.18
CA GLN A 93 -6.43 -9.09 15.55
C GLN A 93 -6.44 -7.58 15.74
N TYR A 94 -5.98 -6.83 14.73
CA TYR A 94 -5.97 -5.37 14.74
C TYR A 94 -7.38 -4.77 14.87
N TYR A 95 -8.36 -5.39 14.22
CA TYR A 95 -9.78 -5.01 14.33
C TYR A 95 -10.46 -5.87 15.38
N GLU A 96 -10.99 -5.22 16.43
CA GLU A 96 -11.50 -5.91 17.61
C GLU A 96 -12.98 -6.26 17.48
N THR A 97 -13.80 -5.41 16.85
CA THR A 97 -15.25 -5.60 16.79
C THR A 97 -15.67 -6.52 15.64
N ASP A 98 -16.79 -7.21 15.85
CA ASP A 98 -17.35 -8.11 14.83
C ASP A 98 -17.76 -7.36 13.56
N GLU A 99 -18.25 -6.11 13.69
CA GLU A 99 -18.60 -5.26 12.57
C GLU A 99 -17.38 -4.89 11.72
N GLN A 100 -16.24 -4.60 12.36
CA GLN A 100 -14.99 -4.33 11.64
C GLN A 100 -14.49 -5.56 10.91
N LYS A 101 -14.57 -6.74 11.54
CA LYS A 101 -14.19 -8.01 10.92
C LYS A 101 -15.13 -8.38 9.77
N GLN A 102 -16.44 -8.14 9.94
CA GLN A 102 -17.40 -8.35 8.87
C GLN A 102 -17.12 -7.42 7.67
N ALA A 103 -16.81 -6.14 7.92
CA ALA A 103 -16.44 -5.22 6.86
C ALA A 103 -15.22 -5.67 6.04
N LEU A 104 -14.23 -6.32 6.67
CA LEU A 104 -13.09 -6.92 5.96
C LEU A 104 -13.54 -8.03 5.01
N HIS A 105 -14.48 -8.86 5.41
CA HIS A 105 -15.05 -9.90 4.55
C HIS A 105 -15.84 -9.29 3.39
N ASP A 106 -16.71 -8.33 3.68
CA ASP A 106 -17.52 -7.65 2.67
C ASP A 106 -16.64 -6.96 1.60
N TRP A 107 -15.54 -6.32 2.02
CA TRP A 107 -14.57 -5.72 1.09
C TRP A 107 -13.74 -6.75 0.32
N ALA A 108 -13.47 -7.91 0.91
CA ALA A 108 -12.76 -8.98 0.23
C ALA A 108 -13.65 -9.70 -0.79
N ASP A 109 -14.93 -9.87 -0.47
CA ASP A 109 -15.92 -10.54 -1.34
C ASP A 109 -16.38 -9.65 -2.51
N GLY A 110 -16.23 -8.33 -2.40
CA GLY A 110 -16.47 -7.35 -3.47
C GLY A 110 -15.52 -7.46 -4.68
N ASN A 111 -14.99 -8.64 -4.92
CA ASN A 111 -13.88 -8.98 -5.83
C ASN A 111 -14.18 -8.87 -7.34
N GLU A 112 -15.36 -8.43 -7.76
CA GLU A 112 -15.56 -8.10 -9.17
C GLU A 112 -14.59 -6.99 -9.63
N SER A 113 -14.23 -6.08 -8.73
CA SER A 113 -13.23 -5.04 -9.00
C SER A 113 -11.82 -5.58 -9.25
N GLN A 114 -11.44 -6.74 -8.74
CA GLN A 114 -10.12 -7.34 -9.00
C GLN A 114 -9.95 -7.83 -10.44
N ARG A 115 -11.05 -8.11 -11.14
CA ARG A 115 -11.01 -8.49 -12.57
C ARG A 115 -10.70 -7.32 -13.49
N THR A 116 -10.83 -6.08 -12.98
CA THR A 116 -10.57 -4.84 -13.72
C THR A 116 -9.26 -4.17 -13.31
N LEU A 117 -8.47 -4.79 -12.41
CA LEU A 117 -7.16 -4.28 -12.07
C LEU A 117 -6.22 -4.39 -13.27
N ILE A 118 -5.54 -3.29 -13.55
CA ILE A 118 -4.47 -3.28 -14.55
C ILE A 118 -3.37 -4.25 -14.07
N PRO A 119 -2.94 -5.21 -14.90
CA PRO A 119 -1.84 -6.10 -14.54
C PRO A 119 -0.55 -5.30 -14.32
N PRO A 120 0.52 -5.90 -13.75
CA PRO A 120 1.79 -5.22 -13.54
C PRO A 120 2.49 -4.96 -14.89
N ILE A 121 2.03 -3.92 -15.58
CA ILE A 121 2.59 -3.45 -16.86
C ILE A 121 3.89 -2.67 -16.62
N THR A 122 4.77 -2.69 -17.63
CA THR A 122 6.01 -1.91 -17.63
C THR A 122 5.97 -0.86 -18.72
N LEU A 123 6.20 0.39 -18.34
CA LEU A 123 6.34 1.50 -19.28
C LEU A 123 7.72 1.45 -19.95
N LYS A 124 7.81 1.85 -21.23
CA LYS A 124 9.07 2.13 -21.89
C LYS A 124 9.74 3.36 -21.29
N GLU A 125 11.01 3.56 -21.58
CA GLU A 125 11.78 4.68 -21.01
C GLU A 125 11.20 6.04 -21.37
N ASP A 126 10.80 6.24 -22.61
CA ASP A 126 10.15 7.47 -23.10
C ASP A 126 8.77 7.67 -22.50
N GLU A 127 7.96 6.62 -22.44
CA GLU A 127 6.65 6.62 -21.78
C GLU A 127 6.78 6.95 -20.29
N SER A 128 7.76 6.36 -19.61
CA SER A 128 8.02 6.61 -18.18
C SER A 128 8.42 8.06 -17.91
N LYS A 129 9.25 8.65 -18.78
CA LYS A 129 9.62 10.06 -18.68
C LYS A 129 8.41 10.98 -18.86
N GLN A 130 7.61 10.74 -19.90
CA GLN A 130 6.40 11.52 -20.16
C GLN A 130 5.38 11.36 -19.02
N TYR A 131 5.11 10.13 -18.59
CA TYR A 131 4.21 9.82 -17.48
C TYR A 131 4.63 10.53 -16.20
N SER A 132 5.92 10.54 -15.86
CA SER A 132 6.42 11.18 -14.64
C SER A 132 6.12 12.67 -14.60
N VAL A 133 6.27 13.38 -15.73
CA VAL A 133 5.94 14.82 -15.84
C VAL A 133 4.43 15.01 -15.68
N LEU A 134 3.63 14.30 -16.46
CA LEU A 134 2.16 14.40 -16.43
C LEU A 134 1.60 14.05 -15.06
N SER A 135 2.10 12.98 -14.43
CA SER A 135 1.68 12.54 -13.09
C SER A 135 1.96 13.61 -12.03
N THR A 136 3.11 14.27 -12.10
CA THR A 136 3.44 15.37 -11.16
C THR A 136 2.47 16.55 -11.31
N GLN A 137 2.20 16.96 -12.55
CA GLN A 137 1.24 18.04 -12.83
C GLN A 137 -0.17 17.66 -12.39
N MET A 138 -0.60 16.45 -12.71
CA MET A 138 -1.91 15.90 -12.35
C MET A 138 -2.11 15.86 -10.84
N ASN A 139 -1.14 15.31 -10.10
CA ASN A 139 -1.22 15.22 -8.64
C ASN A 139 -1.29 16.60 -7.99
N THR A 140 -0.56 17.58 -8.50
CA THR A 140 -0.64 18.97 -8.03
C THR A 140 -2.03 19.53 -8.26
N PHE A 141 -2.55 19.41 -9.48
CA PHE A 141 -3.87 19.88 -9.86
C PHE A 141 -4.98 19.24 -8.99
N ILE A 142 -4.98 17.91 -8.87
CA ILE A 142 -5.97 17.19 -8.05
C ILE A 142 -5.90 17.63 -6.59
N SER A 143 -4.69 17.77 -6.03
CA SER A 143 -4.51 18.19 -4.63
C SER A 143 -5.05 19.59 -4.38
N GLU A 144 -4.79 20.53 -5.30
CA GLU A 144 -5.28 21.90 -5.18
C GLU A 144 -6.80 21.98 -5.27
N TYR A 145 -7.42 21.29 -6.24
CA TYR A 145 -8.87 21.27 -6.38
C TYR A 145 -9.56 20.55 -5.22
N SER A 146 -9.01 19.43 -4.78
CA SER A 146 -9.52 18.70 -3.60
C SER A 146 -9.52 19.60 -2.36
N ALA A 147 -8.44 20.35 -2.13
CA ALA A 147 -8.37 21.29 -1.01
C ALA A 147 -9.45 22.38 -1.12
N LYS A 148 -9.70 22.92 -2.32
CA LYS A 148 -10.73 23.95 -2.53
C LYS A 148 -12.15 23.38 -2.31
N PHE A 149 -12.41 22.15 -2.73
CA PHE A 149 -13.68 21.47 -2.51
C PHE A 149 -13.90 21.16 -1.02
N TYR A 150 -12.91 20.56 -0.33
CA TYR A 150 -13.02 20.26 1.10
C TYR A 150 -13.19 21.49 1.98
N THR A 151 -12.55 22.62 1.61
CA THR A 151 -12.70 23.88 2.33
C THR A 151 -13.90 24.70 1.89
N GLN A 152 -14.70 24.19 0.95
CA GLN A 152 -15.87 24.88 0.38
C GLN A 152 -15.55 26.24 -0.27
N VAL A 153 -14.31 26.43 -0.69
CA VAL A 153 -13.91 27.60 -1.53
C VAL A 153 -14.51 27.48 -2.93
N LEU A 154 -14.62 26.24 -3.42
CA LEU A 154 -15.35 25.89 -4.64
C LEU A 154 -16.48 24.93 -4.27
N ASP A 155 -17.63 25.14 -4.88
CA ASP A 155 -18.77 24.26 -4.77
C ASP A 155 -18.64 23.13 -5.80
N VAL A 156 -18.71 21.87 -5.32
CA VAL A 156 -18.55 20.68 -6.15
C VAL A 156 -19.61 20.60 -7.25
N ASP A 157 -20.89 20.92 -6.92
CA ASP A 157 -22.01 20.74 -7.87
C ASP A 157 -21.90 21.72 -9.04
N THR A 158 -21.40 22.92 -8.80
CA THR A 158 -21.26 23.95 -9.83
C THR A 158 -19.94 23.88 -10.61
N GLU A 159 -18.86 23.39 -9.97
CA GLU A 159 -17.51 23.41 -10.54
C GLU A 159 -17.04 22.06 -11.12
N TRP A 160 -17.83 21.01 -10.98
CA TRP A 160 -17.44 19.67 -11.40
C TRP A 160 -17.07 19.58 -12.88
N ASP A 161 -17.90 20.12 -13.76
CA ASP A 161 -17.64 20.07 -15.20
C ASP A 161 -16.37 20.85 -15.58
N ASN A 162 -16.12 22.00 -14.93
CA ASN A 162 -14.91 22.77 -15.10
C ASN A 162 -13.69 22.00 -14.59
N TYR A 163 -13.81 21.34 -13.44
CA TYR A 163 -12.76 20.46 -12.89
C TYR A 163 -12.39 19.35 -13.88
N ILE A 164 -13.38 18.64 -14.40
CA ILE A 164 -13.16 17.55 -15.39
C ILE A 164 -12.50 18.07 -16.65
N LYS A 165 -12.96 19.23 -17.15
CA LYS A 165 -12.34 19.86 -18.33
C LYS A 165 -10.86 20.18 -18.08
N GLN A 166 -10.53 20.84 -16.97
CA GLN A 166 -9.16 21.19 -16.63
C GLN A 166 -8.29 19.95 -16.35
N LEU A 167 -8.85 18.89 -15.76
CA LEU A 167 -8.17 17.61 -15.56
C LEU A 167 -7.72 17.01 -16.92
N ASN A 168 -8.59 17.04 -17.91
CA ASN A 168 -8.28 16.59 -19.28
C ASN A 168 -7.22 17.49 -19.93
N ASP A 169 -7.36 18.82 -19.80
CA ASP A 169 -6.41 19.79 -20.32
C ASP A 169 -5.02 19.66 -19.67
N THR A 170 -4.93 19.13 -18.45
CA THR A 170 -3.67 18.83 -17.73
C THR A 170 -2.98 17.57 -18.25
N GLY A 171 -3.63 16.74 -19.09
CA GLY A 171 -3.04 15.57 -19.76
C GLY A 171 -3.57 14.22 -19.29
N MET A 172 -4.76 14.15 -18.69
CA MET A 172 -5.36 12.87 -18.27
C MET A 172 -5.46 11.88 -19.42
N ASN A 173 -5.92 12.33 -20.58
CA ASN A 173 -6.07 11.47 -21.76
C ASN A 173 -4.71 10.95 -22.28
N ASP A 174 -3.66 11.75 -22.18
CA ASP A 174 -2.29 11.32 -22.55
C ASP A 174 -1.78 10.24 -21.58
N MET A 175 -2.03 10.40 -20.27
CA MET A 175 -1.69 9.38 -19.27
C MET A 175 -2.43 8.07 -19.51
N ILE A 176 -3.73 8.13 -19.81
CA ILE A 176 -4.54 6.95 -20.18
C ILE A 176 -3.95 6.28 -21.42
N GLY A 177 -3.58 7.05 -22.45
CA GLY A 177 -2.98 6.55 -23.68
C GLY A 177 -1.66 5.82 -23.45
N ILE A 178 -0.81 6.33 -22.55
CA ILE A 178 0.44 5.69 -22.15
C ILE A 178 0.17 4.33 -21.50
N TYR A 179 -0.75 4.27 -20.54
CA TYR A 179 -1.13 3.03 -19.86
C TYR A 179 -1.80 2.03 -20.81
N GLN A 180 -2.67 2.50 -21.69
CA GLN A 180 -3.31 1.63 -22.70
C GLN A 180 -2.28 1.01 -23.63
N SER A 181 -1.31 1.80 -24.10
CA SER A 181 -0.23 1.30 -24.95
C SER A 181 0.63 0.25 -24.23
N ALA A 182 0.87 0.42 -22.93
CA ALA A 182 1.60 -0.55 -22.14
C ALA A 182 0.77 -1.82 -21.89
N LEU A 183 -0.53 -1.71 -21.66
CA LEU A 183 -1.45 -2.83 -21.50
C LEU A 183 -1.57 -3.64 -22.79
N ASP A 184 -1.67 -2.98 -23.95
CA ASP A 184 -1.76 -3.63 -25.25
C ASP A 184 -0.49 -4.46 -25.58
N ARG A 185 0.66 -4.04 -25.03
CA ARG A 185 1.91 -4.82 -25.14
C ARG A 185 2.01 -5.97 -24.14
N TYR A 186 1.27 -5.93 -23.06
CA TYR A 186 1.23 -6.98 -22.05
C TYR A 186 0.40 -8.18 -22.51
N ASN A 187 -0.67 -7.94 -23.25
CA ASN A 187 -1.56 -8.96 -23.82
C ASN A 187 -0.97 -9.57 -25.10
#